data_cd517049b7c3df2dc3a213de505f15eb
#
_entry.id   cd517049b7c3df2dc3a213de505f15eb
#
_cell.length_a   1.000
_cell.length_b   1.000
_cell.length_c   1.000
_cell.angle_alpha   90.00
_cell.angle_beta   90.00
_cell.angle_gamma   90.00
#
_symmetry.space_group_name_H-M   'P 1'
#
loop_
_entity.id
_entity.type
_entity.pdbx_description
1 polymer ?
#
loop_
_entity_poly.entity_id
_entity_poly.type
_entity_poly.pdbx_seq_one_letter_code
_entity_poly.pdbx_strand_id
1 'polypeptide(L)'
;MANKIFYQEDCNLSLLDGKKIAIIGYGSQGHAHALNLKDSGCDVIIGLYEGSKSWKRAEEQGFKVYTAAEAAKQADIIMILINDEKQAKLYKDDIEPNLEPGNMLMFAHGFNIHFGLIKAPKGVDVTMIAPKAPGHTVRSVSYTHLRAHETGAYLV
;
A
#
# COMPACT_ATOMS: atom_id res chain seq x y z
N MET A 1 -13.66 -1.53 -26.22
CA MET A 1 -14.15 -0.49 -25.30
C MET A 1 -12.95 0.35 -24.89
N ALA A 2 -13.06 1.68 -24.91
CA ALA A 2 -11.98 2.54 -24.43
C ALA A 2 -11.90 2.40 -22.90
N ASN A 3 -10.67 2.27 -22.36
CA ASN A 3 -10.46 2.24 -20.92
C ASN A 3 -10.83 3.60 -20.32
N LYS A 4 -11.60 3.60 -19.23
CA LYS A 4 -11.92 4.83 -18.52
C LYS A 4 -10.65 5.35 -17.82
N ILE A 5 -10.30 6.60 -18.05
CA ILE A 5 -9.23 7.30 -17.35
C ILE A 5 -9.89 8.12 -16.23
N PHE A 6 -9.35 8.05 -15.03
CA PHE A 6 -9.82 8.81 -13.88
C PHE A 6 -8.88 9.97 -13.61
N TYR A 7 -9.45 11.14 -13.35
CA TYR A 7 -8.73 12.36 -12.98
C TYR A 7 -9.05 12.76 -11.54
N GLN A 8 -8.45 13.83 -11.06
CA GLN A 8 -8.63 14.32 -9.70
C GLN A 8 -10.12 14.54 -9.33
N GLU A 9 -10.89 15.09 -10.26
CA GLU A 9 -12.32 15.34 -10.11
C GLU A 9 -13.19 14.08 -10.05
N ASP A 10 -12.68 12.96 -10.56
CA ASP A 10 -13.35 11.66 -10.48
C ASP A 10 -13.09 10.95 -9.13
N CYS A 11 -12.16 11.46 -8.33
CA CYS A 11 -11.73 10.83 -7.09
C CYS A 11 -12.49 11.39 -5.89
N ASN A 12 -12.87 10.50 -4.97
CA ASN A 12 -13.48 10.88 -3.71
C ASN A 12 -12.64 10.37 -2.55
N LEU A 13 -11.84 11.26 -1.95
CA LEU A 13 -10.96 10.92 -0.83
C LEU A 13 -11.73 10.51 0.42
N SER A 14 -12.98 10.99 0.58
CA SER A 14 -13.81 10.65 1.75
C SER A 14 -14.15 9.16 1.87
N LEU A 15 -13.93 8.36 0.81
CA LEU A 15 -14.03 6.90 0.88
C LEU A 15 -12.99 6.27 1.82
N LEU A 16 -11.93 7.01 2.14
CA LEU A 16 -10.88 6.59 3.07
C LEU A 16 -11.09 7.13 4.49
N ASP A 17 -12.14 7.92 4.72
CA ASP A 17 -12.46 8.46 6.06
C ASP A 17 -12.74 7.32 7.04
N GLY A 18 -12.06 7.35 8.18
CA GLY A 18 -12.16 6.32 9.20
C GLY A 18 -11.49 4.99 8.85
N LYS A 19 -10.88 4.88 7.67
CA LYS A 19 -10.12 3.69 7.27
C LYS A 19 -8.66 3.78 7.72
N LYS A 20 -8.16 2.70 8.31
CA LYS A 20 -6.75 2.57 8.65
C LYS A 20 -6.00 1.83 7.55
N ILE A 21 -4.90 2.42 7.09
CA ILE A 21 -4.09 1.90 5.98
C ILE A 21 -2.75 1.42 6.53
N ALA A 22 -2.47 0.13 6.41
CA ALA A 22 -1.16 -0.44 6.72
C ALA A 22 -0.29 -0.50 5.46
N ILE A 23 0.87 0.13 5.50
CA ILE A 23 1.91 -0.02 4.48
C ILE A 23 2.92 -1.04 4.99
N ILE A 24 2.95 -2.21 4.36
CA ILE A 24 3.86 -3.30 4.72
C ILE A 24 5.14 -3.17 3.90
N GLY A 25 6.20 -2.75 4.58
CA GLY A 25 7.48 -2.38 3.96
C GLY A 25 7.67 -0.87 3.85
N TYR A 26 8.89 -0.40 4.14
CA TYR A 26 9.24 1.03 4.11
C TYR A 26 10.50 1.26 3.25
N GLY A 27 10.51 0.60 2.08
CA GLY A 27 11.47 0.83 1.01
C GLY A 27 11.13 2.07 0.18
N SER A 28 11.63 2.13 -1.05
CA SER A 28 11.43 3.28 -1.94
C SER A 28 9.94 3.58 -2.19
N GLN A 29 9.14 2.57 -2.53
CA GLN A 29 7.71 2.75 -2.77
C GLN A 29 6.94 2.94 -1.45
N GLY A 30 7.21 2.11 -0.43
CA GLY A 30 6.51 2.18 0.86
C GLY A 30 6.64 3.55 1.52
N HIS A 31 7.83 4.13 1.52
CA HIS A 31 8.09 5.48 2.00
C HIS A 31 7.26 6.53 1.23
N ALA A 32 7.25 6.46 -0.11
CA ALA A 32 6.54 7.42 -0.94
C ALA A 32 5.02 7.35 -0.74
N HIS A 33 4.44 6.15 -0.80
CA HIS A 33 3.01 5.94 -0.60
C HIS A 33 2.56 6.36 0.81
N ALA A 34 3.31 5.96 1.84
CA ALA A 34 2.96 6.29 3.22
C ALA A 34 2.92 7.81 3.45
N LEU A 35 3.93 8.54 2.98
CA LEU A 35 3.97 9.99 3.14
C LEU A 35 2.90 10.71 2.32
N ASN A 36 2.66 10.28 1.08
CA ASN A 36 1.61 10.89 0.26
C ASN A 36 0.20 10.67 0.84
N LEU A 37 -0.08 9.47 1.36
CA LEU A 37 -1.34 9.20 2.06
C LEU A 37 -1.47 10.02 3.34
N LYS A 38 -0.40 10.13 4.13
CA LYS A 38 -0.37 10.96 5.33
C LYS A 38 -0.64 12.44 5.02
N ASP A 39 -0.02 12.98 3.97
CA ASP A 39 -0.25 14.36 3.53
C ASP A 39 -1.69 14.59 3.01
N SER A 40 -2.33 13.52 2.55
CA SER A 40 -3.75 13.53 2.15
C SER A 40 -4.70 13.35 3.34
N GLY A 41 -4.19 13.28 4.58
CA GLY A 41 -5.00 13.18 5.80
C GLY A 41 -5.44 11.76 6.17
N CYS A 42 -4.92 10.71 5.51
CA CYS A 42 -5.26 9.33 5.81
C CYS A 42 -4.59 8.83 7.10
N ASP A 43 -5.25 7.92 7.83
CA ASP A 43 -4.66 7.21 8.99
C ASP A 43 -3.76 6.08 8.49
N VAL A 44 -2.45 6.31 8.54
CA VAL A 44 -1.44 5.40 8.01
C VAL A 44 -0.57 4.84 9.12
N ILE A 45 -0.41 3.53 9.13
CA ILE A 45 0.54 2.79 9.97
C ILE A 45 1.53 2.01 9.10
N ILE A 46 2.69 1.70 9.67
CA ILE A 46 3.74 0.95 8.97
C ILE A 46 3.91 -0.42 9.58
N GLY A 47 3.94 -1.46 8.74
CA GLY A 47 4.25 -2.83 9.13
C GLY A 47 5.65 -3.24 8.66
N LEU A 48 6.50 -3.66 9.60
CA LEU A 48 7.88 -4.10 9.33
C LEU A 48 8.20 -5.38 10.11
N TYR A 49 9.29 -6.05 9.74
CA TYR A 49 9.83 -7.12 10.57
C TYR A 49 10.64 -6.54 11.74
N GLU A 50 10.71 -7.23 12.86
CA GLU A 50 11.51 -6.83 14.00
C GLU A 50 12.98 -6.66 13.63
N GLY A 51 13.60 -5.56 14.07
CA GLY A 51 15.00 -5.23 13.75
C GLY A 51 15.19 -4.65 12.33
N SER A 52 14.12 -4.30 11.64
CA SER A 52 14.21 -3.61 10.34
C SER A 52 14.96 -2.28 10.47
N LYS A 53 15.94 -2.07 9.60
CA LYS A 53 16.68 -0.79 9.51
C LYS A 53 15.76 0.42 9.21
N SER A 54 14.61 0.17 8.62
CA SER A 54 13.64 1.21 8.28
C SER A 54 12.72 1.60 9.44
N TRP A 55 12.76 0.86 10.56
CA TRP A 55 11.89 1.09 11.72
C TRP A 55 12.03 2.51 12.26
N LYS A 56 13.25 2.84 12.68
CA LYS A 56 13.56 4.17 13.22
C LYS A 56 13.26 5.29 12.23
N ARG A 57 13.55 5.08 10.93
CA ARG A 57 13.28 6.06 9.88
C ARG A 57 11.77 6.32 9.73
N ALA A 58 10.93 5.31 9.84
CA ALA A 58 9.49 5.48 9.77
C ALA A 58 8.95 6.22 11.01
N GLU A 59 9.47 5.92 12.21
CA GLU A 59 9.14 6.64 13.44
C GLU A 59 9.54 8.11 13.38
N GLU A 60 10.74 8.43 12.88
CA GLU A 60 11.23 9.80 12.67
C GLU A 60 10.35 10.61 11.71
N GLN A 61 9.66 9.94 10.77
CA GLN A 61 8.67 10.53 9.87
C GLN A 61 7.26 10.66 10.52
N GLY A 62 7.15 10.26 11.80
CA GLY A 62 5.92 10.39 12.58
C GLY A 62 4.87 9.33 12.27
N PHE A 63 5.30 8.14 11.86
CA PHE A 63 4.41 6.98 11.74
C PHE A 63 4.45 6.11 12.99
N LYS A 64 3.33 5.47 13.30
CA LYS A 64 3.30 4.34 14.22
C LYS A 64 3.78 3.11 13.47
N VAL A 65 4.76 2.41 14.05
CA VAL A 65 5.38 1.23 13.43
C VAL A 65 5.06 0.00 14.27
N TYR A 66 4.68 -1.07 13.60
CA TYR A 66 4.28 -2.34 14.17
C TYR A 66 4.97 -3.48 13.43
N THR A 67 4.85 -4.71 13.94
CA THR A 67 5.13 -5.89 13.13
C THR A 67 4.12 -6.01 11.98
N ALA A 68 4.46 -6.75 10.93
CA ALA A 68 3.55 -6.92 9.78
C ALA A 68 2.20 -7.52 10.20
N ALA A 69 2.24 -8.49 11.11
CA ALA A 69 1.03 -9.14 11.66
C ALA A 69 0.16 -8.17 12.47
N GLU A 70 0.77 -7.39 13.36
CA GLU A 70 0.06 -6.39 14.17
C GLU A 70 -0.53 -5.26 13.32
N ALA A 71 0.20 -4.82 12.29
CA ALA A 71 -0.29 -3.83 11.36
C ALA A 71 -1.47 -4.35 10.54
N ALA A 72 -1.38 -5.59 10.02
CA ALA A 72 -2.47 -6.21 9.27
C ALA A 72 -3.75 -6.38 10.11
N LYS A 73 -3.60 -6.79 11.37
CA LYS A 73 -4.72 -6.97 12.30
C LYS A 73 -5.50 -5.68 12.59
N GLN A 74 -4.86 -4.52 12.48
CA GLN A 74 -5.46 -3.21 12.81
C GLN A 74 -6.02 -2.49 11.59
N ALA A 75 -5.68 -2.92 10.37
CA ALA A 75 -5.93 -2.16 9.16
C ALA A 75 -7.14 -2.65 8.38
N ASP A 76 -7.85 -1.72 7.75
CA ASP A 76 -8.87 -2.00 6.74
C ASP A 76 -8.25 -2.27 5.37
N ILE A 77 -7.15 -1.56 5.06
CA ILE A 77 -6.44 -1.64 3.78
C ILE A 77 -4.98 -1.99 4.07
N ILE A 78 -4.51 -3.08 3.48
CA ILE A 78 -3.16 -3.59 3.66
C ILE A 78 -2.43 -3.53 2.32
N MET A 79 -1.47 -2.61 2.20
CA MET A 79 -0.66 -2.45 0.99
C MET A 79 0.70 -3.11 1.16
N ILE A 80 0.98 -4.16 0.39
CA ILE A 80 2.20 -4.96 0.49
C ILE A 80 3.25 -4.42 -0.48
N LEU A 81 4.31 -3.79 0.06
CA LEU A 81 5.35 -3.09 -0.68
C LEU A 81 6.76 -3.59 -0.36
N ILE A 82 6.90 -4.89 -0.15
CA ILE A 82 8.18 -5.59 -0.07
C ILE A 82 8.49 -6.28 -1.39
N ASN A 83 9.70 -6.83 -1.53
CA ASN A 83 10.12 -7.55 -2.74
C ASN A 83 9.21 -8.76 -3.01
N ASP A 84 8.90 -9.00 -4.28
CA ASP A 84 7.94 -10.01 -4.74
C ASP A 84 8.24 -11.42 -4.22
N GLU A 85 9.52 -11.81 -4.19
CA GLU A 85 9.96 -13.13 -3.72
C GLU A 85 9.68 -13.38 -2.22
N LYS A 86 9.45 -12.32 -1.45
CA LYS A 86 9.17 -12.40 -0.01
C LYS A 86 7.69 -12.26 0.32
N GLN A 87 6.89 -11.74 -0.61
CA GLN A 87 5.49 -11.42 -0.36
C GLN A 87 4.67 -12.65 -0.01
N ALA A 88 4.81 -13.76 -0.74
CA ALA A 88 4.00 -14.95 -0.53
C ALA A 88 4.21 -15.55 0.87
N LYS A 89 5.48 -15.58 1.35
CA LYS A 89 5.78 -16.05 2.70
C LYS A 89 5.22 -15.12 3.76
N LEU A 90 5.50 -13.82 3.66
CA LEU A 90 4.98 -12.81 4.60
C LEU A 90 3.44 -12.81 4.63
N TYR A 91 2.81 -12.92 3.46
CA TYR A 91 1.36 -13.00 3.37
C TYR A 91 0.81 -14.18 4.19
N LYS A 92 1.37 -15.39 3.97
CA LYS A 92 0.91 -16.60 4.62
C LYS A 92 1.14 -16.58 6.13
N ASP A 93 2.29 -16.06 6.56
CA ASP A 93 2.70 -16.11 7.97
C ASP A 93 2.07 -14.97 8.80
N ASP A 94 2.00 -13.75 8.25
CA ASP A 94 1.70 -12.55 9.01
C ASP A 94 0.38 -11.86 8.59
N ILE A 95 -0.01 -11.94 7.31
CA ILE A 95 -1.14 -11.17 6.80
C ILE A 95 -2.42 -12.01 6.77
N GLU A 96 -2.40 -13.17 6.11
CA GLU A 96 -3.58 -14.02 5.90
C GLU A 96 -4.30 -14.38 7.20
N PRO A 97 -3.61 -14.74 8.30
CA PRO A 97 -4.27 -15.07 9.56
C PRO A 97 -5.00 -13.89 10.23
N ASN A 98 -4.70 -12.67 9.82
CA ASN A 98 -5.23 -11.44 10.39
C ASN A 98 -6.25 -10.73 9.46
N LEU A 99 -6.59 -11.34 8.31
CA LEU A 99 -7.56 -10.77 7.38
C LEU A 99 -8.99 -11.09 7.82
N GLU A 100 -9.84 -10.08 7.68
CA GLU A 100 -11.28 -10.20 7.92
C GLU A 100 -12.07 -9.84 6.64
N PRO A 101 -13.30 -10.34 6.48
CA PRO A 101 -14.18 -9.92 5.40
C PRO A 101 -14.38 -8.40 5.40
N GLY A 102 -14.21 -7.77 4.26
CA GLY A 102 -14.25 -6.31 4.10
C GLY A 102 -12.88 -5.64 4.12
N ASN A 103 -11.81 -6.37 4.43
CA ASN A 103 -10.47 -5.86 4.21
C ASN A 103 -10.13 -5.75 2.72
N MET A 104 -9.13 -4.95 2.40
CA MET A 104 -8.57 -4.81 1.07
C MET A 104 -7.07 -5.09 1.08
N LEU A 105 -6.64 -5.99 0.20
CA LEU A 105 -5.22 -6.19 -0.12
C LEU A 105 -4.86 -5.34 -1.33
N MET A 106 -3.77 -4.60 -1.21
CA MET A 106 -3.28 -3.73 -2.28
C MET A 106 -1.82 -4.04 -2.61
N PHE A 107 -1.51 -4.05 -3.89
CA PHE A 107 -0.17 -4.36 -4.41
C PHE A 107 0.31 -3.26 -5.35
N ALA A 108 1.64 -3.09 -5.46
CA ALA A 108 2.24 -2.25 -6.50
C ALA A 108 2.70 -3.08 -7.71
N HIS A 109 2.71 -4.41 -7.59
CA HIS A 109 3.07 -5.34 -8.65
C HIS A 109 2.18 -6.59 -8.60
N GLY A 110 1.67 -7.01 -9.77
CA GLY A 110 0.70 -8.10 -9.85
C GLY A 110 1.28 -9.52 -9.85
N PHE A 111 2.60 -9.69 -9.72
CA PHE A 111 3.28 -10.99 -9.87
C PHE A 111 2.67 -12.09 -9.00
N ASN A 112 2.60 -11.88 -7.70
CA ASN A 112 2.14 -12.92 -6.77
C ASN A 112 0.66 -13.29 -6.94
N ILE A 113 -0.16 -12.35 -7.38
CA ILE A 113 -1.58 -12.60 -7.68
C ILE A 113 -1.70 -13.31 -9.03
N HIS A 114 -1.00 -12.84 -10.06
CA HIS A 114 -1.05 -13.41 -11.40
C HIS A 114 -0.62 -14.89 -11.42
N PHE A 115 0.48 -15.21 -10.72
CA PHE A 115 0.98 -16.60 -10.65
C PHE A 115 0.32 -17.43 -9.54
N GLY A 116 -0.68 -16.89 -8.83
CA GLY A 116 -1.44 -17.61 -7.81
C GLY A 116 -0.64 -17.97 -6.56
N LEU A 117 0.46 -17.27 -6.31
CA LEU A 117 1.29 -17.44 -5.10
C LEU A 117 0.61 -16.83 -3.86
N ILE A 118 -0.22 -15.82 -4.06
CA ILE A 118 -1.10 -15.22 -3.05
C ILE A 118 -2.54 -15.36 -3.55
N LYS A 119 -3.41 -15.86 -2.68
CA LYS A 119 -4.86 -15.96 -2.92
C LYS A 119 -5.57 -15.33 -1.75
N ALA A 120 -6.32 -14.27 -2.01
CA ALA A 120 -7.12 -13.63 -0.98
C ALA A 120 -8.28 -14.54 -0.56
N PRO A 121 -8.63 -14.56 0.72
CA PRO A 121 -9.81 -15.27 1.20
C PRO A 121 -11.08 -14.59 0.66
N LYS A 122 -12.19 -15.34 0.71
CA LYS A 122 -13.49 -14.81 0.28
C LYS A 122 -13.90 -13.61 1.12
N GLY A 123 -14.32 -12.54 0.45
CA GLY A 123 -14.76 -11.30 1.11
C GLY A 123 -13.63 -10.29 1.35
N VAL A 124 -12.42 -10.57 0.86
CA VAL A 124 -11.29 -9.61 0.84
C VAL A 124 -11.10 -9.12 -0.59
N ASP A 125 -11.10 -7.80 -0.76
CA ASP A 125 -10.85 -7.17 -2.06
C ASP A 125 -9.36 -7.18 -2.40
N VAL A 126 -9.05 -7.33 -3.70
CA VAL A 126 -7.67 -7.29 -4.21
C VAL A 126 -7.56 -6.18 -5.25
N THR A 127 -6.64 -5.26 -5.01
CA THR A 127 -6.42 -4.11 -5.89
C THR A 127 -4.94 -3.90 -6.18
N MET A 128 -4.63 -3.11 -7.21
CA MET A 128 -3.25 -2.77 -7.56
C MET A 128 -3.13 -1.29 -7.89
N ILE A 129 -2.11 -0.64 -7.31
CA ILE A 129 -1.67 0.70 -7.69
C ILE A 129 -0.17 0.61 -8.01
N ALA A 130 0.17 0.76 -9.29
CA ALA A 130 1.54 0.60 -9.79
C ALA A 130 2.07 1.92 -10.39
N PRO A 131 2.70 2.80 -9.59
CA PRO A 131 3.32 4.01 -10.11
C PRO A 131 4.39 3.68 -11.14
N LYS A 132 4.45 4.45 -12.23
CA LYS A 132 5.44 4.27 -13.31
C LYS A 132 6.74 5.04 -13.07
N ALA A 133 7.11 5.24 -11.79
CA ALA A 133 8.33 5.93 -11.39
C ALA A 133 8.97 5.29 -10.16
N PRO A 134 10.29 5.44 -9.96
CA PRO A 134 10.95 5.08 -8.70
C PRO A 134 10.27 5.77 -7.52
N GLY A 135 10.16 5.10 -6.36
CA GLY A 135 9.39 5.63 -5.23
C GLY A 135 9.86 6.99 -4.74
N HIS A 136 11.19 7.25 -4.71
CA HIS A 136 11.70 8.58 -4.35
C HIS A 136 11.24 9.67 -5.33
N THR A 137 11.15 9.36 -6.63
CA THR A 137 10.63 10.27 -7.65
C THR A 137 9.13 10.45 -7.47
N VAL A 138 8.36 9.38 -7.22
CA VAL A 138 6.93 9.47 -6.90
C VAL A 138 6.70 10.47 -5.76
N ARG A 139 7.54 10.44 -4.72
CA ARG A 139 7.43 11.37 -3.59
C ARG A 139 7.86 12.79 -3.96
N SER A 140 9.03 12.97 -4.58
CA SER A 140 9.57 14.31 -4.87
C SER A 140 8.77 15.05 -5.93
N VAL A 141 8.27 14.35 -6.94
CA VAL A 141 7.55 14.97 -8.06
C VAL A 141 6.08 15.24 -7.71
N SER A 142 5.48 14.52 -6.74
CA SER A 142 4.14 14.82 -6.25
C SER A 142 4.02 16.25 -5.69
N TYR A 143 5.12 16.83 -5.20
CA TYR A 143 5.15 18.23 -4.74
C TYR A 143 5.36 19.25 -5.86
N THR A 144 5.87 18.84 -7.02
CA THR A 144 6.29 19.79 -8.03
C THR A 144 5.38 19.82 -9.26
N HIS A 145 4.94 18.70 -9.82
CA HIS A 145 4.24 18.71 -11.13
C HIS A 145 3.38 17.49 -11.43
N LEU A 146 3.20 16.50 -10.51
CA LEU A 146 2.42 15.33 -10.84
C LEU A 146 0.93 15.63 -10.88
N ARG A 147 0.46 15.86 -12.07
CA ARG A 147 -0.94 15.65 -12.39
C ARG A 147 -1.19 14.15 -12.50
N ALA A 148 -2.39 13.69 -12.15
CA ALA A 148 -2.76 12.27 -12.08
C ALA A 148 -2.45 11.45 -13.34
N HIS A 149 -2.35 12.07 -14.51
CA HIS A 149 -2.05 11.42 -15.78
C HIS A 149 -0.58 10.97 -15.95
N GLU A 150 0.35 11.49 -15.14
CA GLU A 150 1.76 11.11 -15.22
C GLU A 150 2.12 9.96 -14.28
N THR A 151 1.29 9.68 -13.27
CA THR A 151 1.46 8.57 -12.33
C THR A 151 0.66 7.34 -12.67
N GLY A 152 -0.12 7.35 -13.73
CA GLY A 152 -0.90 6.24 -14.26
C GLY A 152 -1.24 5.14 -13.25
N ALA A 153 -2.24 5.35 -12.41
CA ALA A 153 -2.83 4.27 -11.64
C ALA A 153 -3.70 3.45 -12.59
N TYR A 154 -3.27 2.26 -12.92
CA TYR A 154 -4.10 1.32 -13.66
C TYR A 154 -4.78 0.40 -12.65
N LEU A 155 -6.09 0.53 -12.51
CA LEU A 155 -6.92 -0.50 -11.89
C LEU A 155 -7.05 -1.65 -12.90
N VAL A 156 -6.62 -2.83 -12.50
CA VAL A 156 -6.82 -4.07 -13.25
C VAL A 156 -7.94 -4.85 -12.60
#